data_5685da77678255c63a2166c119b17cab
#
_entry.id   5685da77678255c63a2166c119b17cab
#
_cell.length_a   1.000
_cell.length_b   1.000
_cell.length_c   1.000
_cell.angle_alpha   90.00
_cell.angle_beta   90.00
_cell.angle_gamma   90.00
#
_symmetry.space_group_name_H-M   'P 1'
#
loop_
_entity.id
_entity.type
_entity.pdbx_description
1 polymer ?
#
loop_
_entity_poly.entity_id
_entity_poly.type
_entity_poly.pdbx_seq_one_letter_code
_entity_poly.pdbx_strand_id
1 'polypeptide(L)'
;MPLGELETYYRERRRVRFEQNAPFTGVRLRRWLHPLTLGVLRLAALATGQRITVLADHRLPTDRPVIFASTHIGWDDPAIVLLAVRDHAYLFWGDPKGSYKTLDGLVMDMNGIIACDTGSKSDRYIGKETCVKWLSQGGNLLIFPEGAWNVTDHLPVMPLFPGTADMAIRTGADIVPVAFEKFGKEFLVNIGKNIPAEGYAPSQNQELTQLLRQSLAELKWEIWSARVPESRADLPADHRTAYLRGFTDQIPDDSYSLEIIEATRFHSKAELARREVASALEGLIPRKENAFLFRNRQDGSL
;
A
#
# COMPACT_ATOMS: atom_id res chain seq x y z
N MET A 1 14.25 -0.69 -25.90
CA MET A 1 12.86 -0.17 -25.89
C MET A 1 12.77 0.89 -24.83
N PRO A 2 12.28 2.09 -25.12
CA PRO A 2 11.98 3.13 -24.12
C PRO A 2 10.93 2.65 -23.10
N LEU A 3 10.92 3.19 -21.87
CA LEU A 3 10.03 2.73 -20.80
C LEU A 3 8.54 2.84 -21.17
N GLY A 4 8.14 3.90 -21.92
CA GLY A 4 6.76 4.07 -22.34
C GLY A 4 6.28 3.03 -23.36
N GLU A 5 7.16 2.61 -24.28
CA GLU A 5 6.87 1.52 -25.22
C GLU A 5 6.79 0.18 -24.48
N LEU A 6 7.66 -0.02 -23.48
CA LEU A 6 7.68 -1.23 -22.67
C LEU A 6 6.39 -1.37 -21.86
N GLU A 7 5.91 -0.27 -21.25
CA GLU A 7 4.62 -0.26 -20.55
C GLU A 7 3.46 -0.56 -21.49
N THR A 8 3.44 0.04 -22.68
CA THR A 8 2.41 -0.23 -23.69
C THR A 8 2.41 -1.70 -24.09
N TYR A 9 3.59 -2.29 -24.29
CA TYR A 9 3.74 -3.71 -24.59
C TYR A 9 3.20 -4.60 -23.46
N TYR A 10 3.57 -4.32 -22.19
CA TYR A 10 3.11 -5.14 -21.07
C TYR A 10 1.62 -4.97 -20.78
N ARG A 11 1.06 -3.78 -20.96
CA ARG A 11 -0.38 -3.53 -20.84
C ARG A 11 -1.17 -4.32 -21.89
N GLU A 12 -0.73 -4.30 -23.13
CA GLU A 12 -1.36 -5.10 -24.18
C GLU A 12 -1.26 -6.61 -23.90
N ARG A 13 -0.10 -7.07 -23.42
CA ARG A 13 0.09 -8.46 -23.00
C ARG A 13 -0.83 -8.86 -21.84
N ARG A 14 -1.02 -7.99 -20.84
CA ARG A 14 -1.99 -8.22 -19.75
C ARG A 14 -3.40 -8.33 -20.30
N ARG A 15 -3.80 -7.43 -21.19
CA ARG A 15 -5.12 -7.44 -21.85
C ARG A 15 -5.37 -8.75 -22.59
N VAL A 16 -4.47 -9.14 -23.48
CA VAL A 16 -4.59 -10.38 -24.26
C VAL A 16 -4.68 -11.61 -23.35
N ARG A 17 -3.84 -11.70 -22.34
CA ARG A 17 -3.89 -12.81 -21.37
C ARG A 17 -5.21 -12.87 -20.61
N PHE A 18 -5.75 -11.70 -20.24
CA PHE A 18 -7.04 -11.60 -19.56
C PHE A 18 -8.19 -12.04 -20.48
N GLU A 19 -8.26 -11.53 -21.69
CA GLU A 19 -9.28 -11.90 -22.68
C GLU A 19 -9.26 -13.39 -23.03
N GLN A 20 -8.09 -13.99 -23.10
CA GLN A 20 -7.89 -15.42 -23.32
C GLN A 20 -8.11 -16.27 -22.06
N ASN A 21 -8.46 -15.66 -20.94
CA ASN A 21 -8.54 -16.34 -19.64
C ASN A 21 -7.30 -17.21 -19.35
N ALA A 22 -6.12 -16.72 -19.73
CA ALA A 22 -4.88 -17.48 -19.64
C ALA A 22 -4.59 -17.95 -18.20
N PRO A 23 -4.10 -19.20 -18.02
CA PRO A 23 -3.76 -19.69 -16.68
C PRO A 23 -2.55 -18.97 -16.10
N PHE A 24 -2.42 -18.97 -14.77
CA PHE A 24 -1.17 -18.61 -14.11
C PHE A 24 -0.11 -19.66 -14.40
N THR A 25 1.04 -19.21 -14.88
CA THR A 25 2.16 -20.09 -15.23
C THR A 25 3.23 -20.06 -14.15
N GLY A 26 3.92 -21.18 -13.94
CA GLY A 26 5.06 -21.24 -13.02
C GLY A 26 4.72 -21.13 -11.53
N VAL A 27 3.45 -21.22 -11.13
CA VAL A 27 3.01 -21.04 -9.73
C VAL A 27 3.74 -21.98 -8.76
N ARG A 28 3.84 -23.28 -9.13
CA ARG A 28 4.53 -24.27 -8.28
C ARG A 28 6.02 -23.93 -8.15
N LEU A 29 6.66 -23.50 -9.23
CA LEU A 29 8.05 -23.09 -9.23
C LEU A 29 8.27 -21.86 -8.34
N ARG A 30 7.40 -20.82 -8.44
CA ARG A 30 7.47 -19.63 -7.61
C ARG A 30 7.29 -19.94 -6.12
N ARG A 31 6.34 -20.80 -5.77
CA ARG A 31 6.17 -21.27 -4.39
C ARG A 31 7.41 -22.02 -3.89
N TRP A 32 8.00 -22.85 -4.73
CA TRP A 32 9.24 -23.56 -4.39
C TRP A 32 10.44 -22.63 -4.26
N LEU A 33 10.53 -21.59 -5.10
CA LEU A 33 11.59 -20.58 -5.07
C LEU A 33 11.39 -19.53 -3.96
N HIS A 34 10.22 -19.45 -3.33
CA HIS A 34 9.94 -18.43 -2.31
C HIS A 34 10.97 -18.38 -1.17
N PRO A 35 11.45 -19.50 -0.58
CA PRO A 35 12.49 -19.45 0.42
C PRO A 35 13.81 -18.83 -0.09
N LEU A 36 14.15 -19.06 -1.36
CA LEU A 36 15.30 -18.45 -2.01
C LEU A 36 15.09 -16.93 -2.19
N THR A 37 13.89 -16.52 -2.62
CA THR A 37 13.51 -15.11 -2.70
C THR A 37 13.67 -14.43 -1.34
N LEU A 38 13.14 -15.03 -0.26
CA LEU A 38 13.33 -14.51 1.10
C LEU A 38 14.81 -14.46 1.50
N GLY A 39 15.61 -15.44 1.09
CA GLY A 39 17.05 -15.45 1.31
C GLY A 39 17.76 -14.25 0.65
N VAL A 40 17.43 -13.98 -0.62
CA VAL A 40 17.97 -12.83 -1.37
C VAL A 40 17.56 -11.50 -0.71
N LEU A 41 16.28 -11.36 -0.35
CA LEU A 41 15.78 -10.17 0.34
C LEU A 41 16.46 -9.95 1.70
N ARG A 42 16.71 -11.02 2.47
CA ARG A 42 17.45 -10.94 3.73
C ARG A 42 18.90 -10.48 3.52
N LEU A 43 19.57 -11.01 2.51
CA LEU A 43 20.93 -10.60 2.18
C LEU A 43 20.98 -9.12 1.77
N ALA A 44 20.01 -8.66 0.98
CA ALA A 44 19.89 -7.26 0.60
C ALA A 44 19.66 -6.36 1.82
N ALA A 45 18.75 -6.74 2.73
CA ALA A 45 18.49 -6.03 3.97
C ALA A 45 19.77 -5.96 4.85
N LEU A 46 20.49 -7.06 4.99
CA LEU A 46 21.78 -7.10 5.73
C LEU A 46 22.83 -6.20 5.09
N ALA A 47 22.96 -6.23 3.75
CA ALA A 47 23.95 -5.41 3.01
C ALA A 47 23.67 -3.91 3.17
N THR A 48 22.41 -3.50 3.28
CA THR A 48 21.99 -2.11 3.54
C THR A 48 21.95 -1.76 5.03
N GLY A 49 22.18 -2.74 5.91
CA GLY A 49 22.12 -2.60 7.37
C GLY A 49 20.70 -2.47 7.91
N GLN A 50 19.69 -2.85 7.12
CA GLN A 50 18.29 -2.83 7.54
C GLN A 50 18.01 -3.96 8.53
N ARG A 51 17.19 -3.66 9.54
CA ARG A 51 16.69 -4.60 10.53
C ARG A 51 15.18 -4.67 10.46
N ILE A 52 14.62 -5.87 10.43
CA ILE A 52 13.18 -6.09 10.42
C ILE A 52 12.83 -6.85 11.69
N THR A 53 12.05 -6.22 12.55
CA THR A 53 11.61 -6.78 13.84
C THR A 53 10.09 -6.90 13.83
N VAL A 54 9.58 -8.12 13.88
CA VAL A 54 8.15 -8.38 14.08
C VAL A 54 7.89 -8.31 15.59
N LEU A 55 7.13 -7.28 16.02
CA LEU A 55 6.78 -7.06 17.42
C LEU A 55 5.68 -8.03 17.85
N ALA A 56 4.66 -8.21 17.00
CA ALA A 56 3.56 -9.13 17.23
C ALA A 56 3.06 -9.75 15.92
N ASP A 57 2.66 -11.01 15.99
CA ASP A 57 1.98 -11.73 14.91
C ASP A 57 0.75 -12.42 15.51
N HIS A 58 -0.42 -11.86 15.21
CA HIS A 58 -1.71 -12.32 15.73
C HIS A 58 -2.52 -13.11 14.70
N ARG A 59 -1.89 -13.53 13.60
CA ARG A 59 -2.56 -14.32 12.57
C ARG A 59 -3.09 -15.64 13.15
N LEU A 60 -4.27 -16.00 12.71
CA LEU A 60 -4.85 -17.30 12.98
C LEU A 60 -4.64 -18.22 11.75
N PRO A 61 -4.38 -19.51 11.95
CA PRO A 61 -4.37 -20.48 10.86
C PRO A 61 -5.70 -20.43 10.09
N THR A 62 -5.61 -20.45 8.77
CA THR A 62 -6.78 -20.50 7.88
C THR A 62 -6.48 -21.39 6.69
N ASP A 63 -7.50 -22.04 6.15
CA ASP A 63 -7.48 -22.77 4.89
C ASP A 63 -7.93 -21.91 3.70
N ARG A 64 -8.32 -20.66 3.98
CA ARG A 64 -8.75 -19.69 2.98
C ARG A 64 -7.56 -18.97 2.37
N PRO A 65 -7.72 -18.45 1.14
CA PRO A 65 -6.76 -17.49 0.59
C PRO A 65 -6.64 -16.27 1.50
N VAL A 66 -5.44 -15.70 1.57
CA VAL A 66 -5.17 -14.53 2.41
C VAL A 66 -4.77 -13.33 1.54
N ILE A 67 -5.35 -12.18 1.86
CA ILE A 67 -4.90 -10.88 1.38
C ILE A 67 -4.10 -10.20 2.50
N PHE A 68 -2.78 -10.17 2.38
CA PHE A 68 -1.94 -9.35 3.24
C PHE A 68 -2.09 -7.89 2.81
N ALA A 69 -2.85 -7.13 3.58
CA ALA A 69 -3.09 -5.70 3.31
C ALA A 69 -2.18 -4.86 4.21
N SER A 70 -1.23 -4.16 3.61
CA SER A 70 -0.18 -3.48 4.36
C SER A 70 -0.22 -1.97 4.24
N THR A 71 0.25 -1.26 5.28
CA THR A 71 0.60 0.17 5.17
C THR A 71 1.71 0.39 4.16
N HIS A 72 1.81 1.59 3.59
CA HIS A 72 2.73 1.89 2.49
C HIS A 72 3.55 3.15 2.79
N ILE A 73 4.86 3.00 2.97
CA ILE A 73 5.74 4.10 3.36
C ILE A 73 7.03 4.24 2.51
N GLY A 74 7.27 3.34 1.57
CA GLY A 74 8.47 3.45 0.76
C GLY A 74 8.69 2.33 -0.26
N TRP A 75 9.84 2.41 -0.92
CA TRP A 75 10.22 1.48 -1.98
C TRP A 75 10.43 0.05 -1.50
N ASP A 76 10.99 -0.11 -0.29
CA ASP A 76 11.36 -1.41 0.28
C ASP A 76 10.15 -2.20 0.83
N ASP A 77 8.97 -1.60 0.89
CA ASP A 77 7.79 -2.13 1.57
C ASP A 77 7.42 -3.57 1.16
N PRO A 78 7.41 -3.94 -0.13
CA PRO A 78 7.11 -5.33 -0.52
C PRO A 78 8.10 -6.33 0.09
N ALA A 79 9.38 -5.99 0.12
CA ALA A 79 10.42 -6.84 0.69
C ALA A 79 10.25 -6.98 2.21
N ILE A 80 9.99 -5.86 2.90
CA ILE A 80 9.77 -5.83 4.35
C ILE A 80 8.59 -6.72 4.74
N VAL A 81 7.44 -6.57 4.04
CA VAL A 81 6.25 -7.36 4.34
C VAL A 81 6.47 -8.84 4.04
N LEU A 82 7.07 -9.20 2.91
CA LEU A 82 7.37 -10.60 2.58
C LEU A 82 8.30 -11.24 3.62
N LEU A 83 9.31 -10.50 4.09
CA LEU A 83 10.23 -10.97 5.13
C LEU A 83 9.55 -11.12 6.49
N ALA A 84 8.55 -10.29 6.79
CA ALA A 84 7.80 -10.35 8.04
C ALA A 84 6.78 -11.48 8.03
N VAL A 85 5.94 -11.58 6.99
CA VAL A 85 4.86 -12.59 6.92
C VAL A 85 5.38 -13.99 6.58
N ARG A 86 6.46 -14.11 5.80
CA ARG A 86 7.13 -15.34 5.37
C ARG A 86 6.25 -16.30 4.55
N ASP A 87 5.04 -15.89 4.23
CA ASP A 87 4.12 -16.65 3.39
C ASP A 87 4.25 -16.23 1.94
N HIS A 88 4.11 -17.20 1.03
CA HIS A 88 4.13 -16.89 -0.39
C HIS A 88 2.84 -16.18 -0.79
N ALA A 89 2.96 -14.93 -1.23
CA ALA A 89 1.88 -14.12 -1.73
C ALA A 89 2.32 -13.39 -3.02
N TYR A 90 1.44 -13.31 -4.03
CA TYR A 90 1.70 -12.48 -5.20
C TYR A 90 1.54 -11.01 -4.83
N LEU A 91 2.47 -10.19 -5.27
CA LEU A 91 2.40 -8.75 -5.10
C LEU A 91 1.47 -8.13 -6.14
N PHE A 92 0.45 -7.38 -5.68
CA PHE A 92 -0.28 -6.47 -6.56
C PHE A 92 0.51 -5.16 -6.69
N TRP A 93 1.04 -4.90 -7.89
CA TRP A 93 1.95 -3.80 -8.14
C TRP A 93 1.34 -2.79 -9.12
N GLY A 94 1.05 -1.58 -8.62
CA GLY A 94 0.69 -0.43 -9.44
C GLY A 94 1.93 0.22 -10.04
N ASP A 95 1.83 0.65 -11.30
CA ASP A 95 2.86 1.40 -12.04
C ASP A 95 4.27 0.79 -12.01
N PRO A 96 4.44 -0.45 -12.47
CA PRO A 96 5.71 -1.17 -12.39
C PRO A 96 6.80 -0.64 -13.35
N LYS A 97 6.62 0.51 -14.01
CA LYS A 97 7.51 1.03 -15.08
C LYS A 97 8.97 1.09 -14.67
N GLY A 98 9.23 1.63 -13.46
CA GLY A 98 10.60 1.77 -12.93
C GLY A 98 11.29 0.44 -12.64
N SER A 99 10.52 -0.65 -12.46
CA SER A 99 11.05 -1.96 -12.05
C SER A 99 11.32 -2.93 -13.20
N TYR A 100 10.82 -2.67 -14.41
CA TYR A 100 10.95 -3.63 -15.52
C TYR A 100 12.38 -4.03 -15.91
N LYS A 101 13.36 -3.23 -15.56
CA LYS A 101 14.79 -3.46 -15.89
C LYS A 101 15.68 -3.45 -14.65
N THR A 102 15.11 -3.53 -13.46
CA THR A 102 15.88 -3.51 -12.21
C THR A 102 16.01 -4.90 -11.63
N LEU A 103 17.00 -5.09 -10.77
CA LEU A 103 17.18 -6.33 -10.01
C LEU A 103 15.97 -6.57 -9.07
N ASP A 104 15.45 -5.51 -8.48
CA ASP A 104 14.28 -5.58 -7.58
C ASP A 104 13.04 -6.10 -8.32
N GLY A 105 12.80 -5.58 -9.54
CA GLY A 105 11.72 -6.07 -10.40
C GLY A 105 11.88 -7.55 -10.75
N LEU A 106 13.10 -8.01 -11.00
CA LEU A 106 13.39 -9.42 -11.25
C LEU A 106 13.11 -10.29 -10.01
N VAL A 107 13.59 -9.87 -8.84
CA VAL A 107 13.37 -10.60 -7.57
C VAL A 107 11.89 -10.67 -7.22
N MET A 108 11.15 -9.57 -7.41
CA MET A 108 9.70 -9.54 -7.19
C MET A 108 8.97 -10.42 -8.22
N ASP A 109 9.38 -10.44 -9.50
CA ASP A 109 8.79 -11.35 -10.50
C ASP A 109 9.04 -12.82 -10.16
N MET A 110 10.20 -13.16 -9.60
CA MET A 110 10.46 -14.52 -9.09
C MET A 110 9.46 -14.92 -7.99
N ASN A 111 9.06 -13.98 -7.12
CA ASN A 111 8.03 -14.20 -6.11
C ASN A 111 6.63 -14.33 -6.72
N GLY A 112 6.34 -13.53 -7.74
CA GLY A 112 5.05 -13.41 -8.42
C GLY A 112 4.44 -12.04 -8.30
N ILE A 113 4.12 -11.43 -9.45
CA ILE A 113 3.54 -10.10 -9.55
C ILE A 113 2.24 -10.15 -10.35
N ILE A 114 1.24 -9.40 -9.91
CA ILE A 114 0.09 -8.98 -10.69
C ILE A 114 0.20 -7.48 -10.86
N ALA A 115 0.60 -7.04 -12.04
CA ALA A 115 0.86 -5.63 -12.32
C ALA A 115 -0.32 -4.94 -12.99
N CYS A 116 -0.48 -3.63 -12.74
CA CYS A 116 -1.39 -2.78 -13.51
C CYS A 116 -0.82 -1.36 -13.68
N ASP A 117 -1.19 -0.71 -14.78
CA ASP A 117 -1.00 0.72 -14.99
C ASP A 117 -2.14 1.47 -14.27
N THR A 118 -1.82 2.19 -13.20
CA THR A 118 -2.81 2.91 -12.39
C THR A 118 -3.41 4.10 -13.12
N GLY A 119 -2.77 4.63 -14.14
CA GLY A 119 -3.30 5.65 -15.04
C GLY A 119 -4.40 5.12 -15.99
N SER A 120 -4.46 3.80 -16.23
CA SER A 120 -5.43 3.17 -17.14
C SER A 120 -6.59 2.53 -16.38
N LYS A 121 -7.82 3.03 -16.60
CA LYS A 121 -9.04 2.46 -15.99
C LYS A 121 -9.24 0.99 -16.39
N SER A 122 -9.00 0.65 -17.65
CA SER A 122 -9.12 -0.72 -18.16
C SER A 122 -8.08 -1.65 -17.56
N ASP A 123 -6.84 -1.19 -17.41
CA ASP A 123 -5.77 -2.02 -16.87
C ASP A 123 -5.91 -2.21 -15.36
N ARG A 124 -6.39 -1.19 -14.60
CA ARG A 124 -6.80 -1.35 -13.20
C ARG A 124 -7.89 -2.41 -13.03
N TYR A 125 -8.89 -2.41 -13.93
CA TYR A 125 -9.93 -3.44 -13.93
C TYR A 125 -9.32 -4.83 -14.17
N ILE A 126 -8.50 -4.99 -15.21
CA ILE A 126 -7.81 -6.25 -15.56
C ILE A 126 -6.95 -6.73 -14.39
N GLY A 127 -6.18 -5.85 -13.77
CA GLY A 127 -5.34 -6.16 -12.61
C GLY A 127 -6.17 -6.68 -11.43
N LYS A 128 -7.26 -5.98 -11.09
CA LYS A 128 -8.17 -6.40 -10.01
C LYS A 128 -8.82 -7.76 -10.31
N GLU A 129 -9.37 -7.97 -11.50
CA GLU A 129 -9.98 -9.25 -11.88
C GLU A 129 -8.95 -10.40 -11.93
N THR A 130 -7.71 -10.08 -12.29
CA THR A 130 -6.61 -11.05 -12.21
C THR A 130 -6.31 -11.43 -10.76
N CYS A 131 -6.34 -10.48 -9.81
CA CYS A 131 -6.22 -10.77 -8.37
C CYS A 131 -7.37 -11.65 -7.88
N VAL A 132 -8.62 -11.33 -8.25
CA VAL A 132 -9.79 -12.17 -7.90
C VAL A 132 -9.60 -13.60 -8.41
N LYS A 133 -9.21 -13.76 -9.67
CA LYS A 133 -8.91 -15.09 -10.25
C LYS A 133 -7.81 -15.82 -9.47
N TRP A 134 -6.75 -15.12 -9.07
CA TRP A 134 -5.66 -15.68 -8.28
C TRP A 134 -6.11 -16.17 -6.90
N LEU A 135 -6.84 -15.32 -6.17
CA LEU A 135 -7.42 -15.66 -4.88
C LEU A 135 -8.39 -16.85 -4.97
N SER A 136 -9.27 -16.87 -5.99
CA SER A 136 -10.21 -17.99 -6.23
C SER A 136 -9.51 -19.33 -6.53
N GLN A 137 -8.23 -19.30 -6.88
CA GLN A 137 -7.40 -20.50 -7.07
C GLN A 137 -6.57 -20.87 -5.83
N GLY A 138 -6.87 -20.27 -4.68
CA GLY A 138 -6.16 -20.54 -3.41
C GLY A 138 -4.80 -19.87 -3.32
N GLY A 139 -4.55 -18.81 -4.09
CA GLY A 139 -3.33 -18.01 -3.98
C GLY A 139 -3.47 -16.89 -2.95
N ASN A 140 -2.38 -16.53 -2.25
CA ASN A 140 -2.35 -15.36 -1.38
C ASN A 140 -1.91 -14.11 -2.16
N LEU A 141 -2.34 -12.95 -1.69
CA LEU A 141 -2.06 -11.64 -2.30
C LEU A 141 -1.42 -10.72 -1.27
N LEU A 142 -0.43 -9.94 -1.68
CA LEU A 142 0.09 -8.78 -0.96
C LEU A 142 -0.35 -7.52 -1.68
N ILE A 143 -0.96 -6.61 -0.96
CA ILE A 143 -1.48 -5.35 -1.50
C ILE A 143 -1.25 -4.21 -0.52
N PHE A 144 -1.06 -3.01 -1.07
CA PHE A 144 -0.97 -1.75 -0.35
C PHE A 144 -2.23 -0.92 -0.62
N PRO A 145 -3.29 -1.04 0.21
CA PRO A 145 -4.60 -0.47 -0.09
C PRO A 145 -4.64 1.06 -0.03
N GLU A 146 -3.62 1.71 0.51
CA GLU A 146 -3.46 3.17 0.45
C GLU A 146 -3.20 3.66 -0.98
N GLY A 147 -2.63 2.80 -1.84
CA GLY A 147 -2.36 3.06 -3.26
C GLY A 147 -1.22 4.06 -3.53
N ALA A 148 -0.70 4.68 -2.50
CA ALA A 148 0.44 5.60 -2.54
C ALA A 148 1.19 5.56 -1.21
N TRP A 149 2.43 6.05 -1.18
CA TRP A 149 3.20 6.15 0.07
C TRP A 149 2.56 7.17 1.00
N ASN A 150 2.41 6.80 2.26
CA ASN A 150 1.90 7.70 3.28
C ASN A 150 3.00 8.67 3.74
N VAL A 151 3.07 9.80 3.07
CA VAL A 151 3.99 10.91 3.40
C VAL A 151 3.32 11.99 4.26
N THR A 152 2.17 11.69 4.86
CA THR A 152 1.43 12.63 5.71
C THR A 152 2.05 12.72 7.10
N ASP A 153 2.03 13.90 7.70
CA ASP A 153 2.64 14.17 9.01
C ASP A 153 1.84 13.59 10.18
N HIS A 154 0.58 13.22 9.98
CA HIS A 154 -0.37 13.02 11.08
C HIS A 154 -1.40 11.90 10.87
N LEU A 155 -1.42 11.27 9.70
CA LEU A 155 -2.29 10.14 9.48
C LEU A 155 -1.53 8.83 9.65
N PRO A 156 -1.91 7.97 10.60
CA PRO A 156 -1.30 6.65 10.70
C PRO A 156 -1.55 5.82 9.44
N VAL A 157 -2.73 5.96 8.85
CA VAL A 157 -3.15 5.29 7.61
C VAL A 157 -4.01 6.24 6.79
N MET A 158 -3.65 6.44 5.54
CA MET A 158 -4.47 7.21 4.60
C MET A 158 -5.82 6.52 4.33
N PRO A 159 -6.79 7.22 3.70
CA PRO A 159 -7.99 6.57 3.18
C PRO A 159 -7.63 5.43 2.22
N LEU A 160 -8.32 4.30 2.34
CA LEU A 160 -8.04 3.09 1.55
C LEU A 160 -8.90 3.04 0.29
N PHE A 161 -8.33 2.51 -0.79
CA PHE A 161 -9.11 2.07 -1.95
C PHE A 161 -10.00 0.87 -1.57
N PRO A 162 -11.26 0.84 -2.02
CA PRO A 162 -12.19 -0.22 -1.66
C PRO A 162 -11.92 -1.56 -2.37
N GLY A 163 -10.93 -1.61 -3.25
CA GLY A 163 -10.60 -2.79 -4.05
C GLY A 163 -10.22 -4.02 -3.23
N THR A 164 -9.53 -3.84 -2.11
CA THR A 164 -9.12 -4.93 -1.22
C THR A 164 -10.33 -5.63 -0.62
N ALA A 165 -11.29 -4.87 -0.07
CA ALA A 165 -12.53 -5.40 0.47
C ALA A 165 -13.41 -6.06 -0.61
N ASP A 166 -13.49 -5.45 -1.83
CA ASP A 166 -14.20 -6.04 -2.97
C ASP A 166 -13.64 -7.41 -3.34
N MET A 167 -12.33 -7.53 -3.45
CA MET A 167 -11.68 -8.80 -3.76
C MET A 167 -11.93 -9.85 -2.66
N ALA A 168 -11.80 -9.46 -1.39
CA ALA A 168 -12.01 -10.35 -0.26
C ALA A 168 -13.46 -10.87 -0.20
N ILE A 169 -14.47 -9.99 -0.32
CA ILE A 169 -15.89 -10.37 -0.33
C ILE A 169 -16.20 -11.32 -1.48
N ARG A 170 -15.68 -11.06 -2.68
CA ARG A 170 -15.95 -11.87 -3.87
C ARG A 170 -15.32 -13.25 -3.83
N THR A 171 -14.24 -13.41 -3.08
CA THR A 171 -13.45 -14.66 -3.06
C THR A 171 -13.53 -15.42 -1.74
N GLY A 172 -14.12 -14.83 -0.71
CA GLY A 172 -14.12 -15.37 0.65
C GLY A 172 -12.73 -15.37 1.30
N ALA A 173 -11.77 -14.63 0.75
CA ALA A 173 -10.43 -14.55 1.30
C ALA A 173 -10.44 -13.81 2.64
N ASP A 174 -9.60 -14.25 3.58
CA ASP A 174 -9.33 -13.49 4.80
C ASP A 174 -8.41 -12.30 4.48
N ILE A 175 -8.62 -11.17 5.15
CA ILE A 175 -7.69 -10.05 5.09
C ILE A 175 -6.82 -10.08 6.35
N VAL A 176 -5.51 -10.08 6.18
CA VAL A 176 -4.54 -9.95 7.28
C VAL A 176 -3.93 -8.55 7.21
N PRO A 177 -4.26 -7.65 8.14
CA PRO A 177 -3.66 -6.32 8.19
C PRO A 177 -2.21 -6.42 8.66
N VAL A 178 -1.31 -5.73 7.96
CA VAL A 178 0.11 -5.65 8.31
C VAL A 178 0.49 -4.18 8.41
N ALA A 179 0.93 -3.75 9.57
CA ALA A 179 1.43 -2.38 9.73
C ALA A 179 2.92 -2.40 10.04
N PHE A 180 3.64 -1.44 9.53
CA PHE A 180 5.05 -1.27 9.87
C PHE A 180 5.46 0.21 9.85
N GLU A 181 6.57 0.52 10.53
CA GLU A 181 7.18 1.83 10.59
C GLU A 181 8.68 1.72 10.51
N LYS A 182 9.30 2.74 9.95
CA LYS A 182 10.75 2.84 9.77
C LYS A 182 11.35 3.84 10.77
N PHE A 183 12.30 3.37 11.57
CA PHE A 183 13.09 4.17 12.48
C PHE A 183 14.57 4.06 12.11
N GLY A 184 15.05 5.00 11.31
CA GLY A 184 16.38 4.92 10.73
C GLY A 184 16.53 3.70 9.81
N LYS A 185 17.29 2.70 10.23
CA LYS A 185 17.47 1.43 9.49
C LYS A 185 16.63 0.27 10.06
N GLU A 186 15.86 0.51 11.10
CA GLU A 186 15.01 -0.51 11.71
C GLU A 186 13.56 -0.36 11.24
N PHE A 187 12.97 -1.49 10.85
CA PHE A 187 11.56 -1.62 10.52
C PHE A 187 10.90 -2.43 11.64
N LEU A 188 9.93 -1.82 12.32
CA LEU A 188 9.09 -2.49 13.30
C LEU A 188 7.78 -2.89 12.61
N VAL A 189 7.38 -4.14 12.73
CA VAL A 189 6.22 -4.71 12.04
C VAL A 189 5.25 -5.31 13.05
N ASN A 190 3.96 -5.01 12.90
CA ASN A 190 2.87 -5.70 13.56
C ASN A 190 1.98 -6.38 12.51
N ILE A 191 1.60 -7.63 12.78
CA ILE A 191 0.69 -8.42 11.96
C ILE A 191 -0.56 -8.66 12.78
N GLY A 192 -1.71 -8.19 12.30
CA GLY A 192 -2.99 -8.27 12.99
C GLY A 192 -3.70 -9.62 12.81
N LYS A 193 -4.83 -9.73 13.48
CA LYS A 193 -5.74 -10.88 13.34
C LYS A 193 -6.37 -10.90 11.95
N ASN A 194 -6.70 -12.09 11.47
CA ASN A 194 -7.46 -12.24 10.25
C ASN A 194 -8.82 -11.54 10.38
N ILE A 195 -9.18 -10.78 9.37
CA ILE A 195 -10.50 -10.20 9.18
C ILE A 195 -11.20 -11.08 8.13
N PRO A 196 -12.14 -11.95 8.54
CA PRO A 196 -12.85 -12.81 7.60
C PRO A 196 -13.80 -11.98 6.75
N ALA A 197 -13.74 -12.12 5.43
CA ALA A 197 -14.68 -11.46 4.53
C ALA A 197 -15.96 -12.31 4.30
N GLU A 198 -15.97 -13.55 4.78
CA GLU A 198 -17.15 -14.40 4.73
C GLU A 198 -18.31 -13.78 5.50
N GLY A 199 -19.47 -13.74 4.86
CA GLY A 199 -20.67 -13.13 5.45
C GLY A 199 -20.88 -11.67 5.10
N TYR A 200 -19.89 -10.97 4.54
CA TYR A 200 -20.08 -9.62 4.03
C TYR A 200 -20.76 -9.63 2.66
N ALA A 201 -21.84 -8.84 2.52
CA ALA A 201 -22.45 -8.59 1.22
C ALA A 201 -21.63 -7.54 0.42
N PRO A 202 -21.73 -7.52 -0.92
CA PRO A 202 -21.07 -6.49 -1.75
C PRO A 202 -21.40 -5.05 -1.35
N SER A 203 -22.61 -4.81 -0.80
CA SER A 203 -23.04 -3.50 -0.27
C SER A 203 -22.27 -3.06 0.98
N GLN A 204 -21.63 -3.99 1.69
CA GLN A 204 -20.86 -3.74 2.92
C GLN A 204 -19.37 -3.52 2.64
N ASN A 205 -18.98 -3.35 1.38
CA ASN A 205 -17.59 -3.09 0.99
C ASN A 205 -16.95 -1.93 1.77
N GLN A 206 -17.70 -0.84 1.94
CA GLN A 206 -17.22 0.33 2.66
C GLN A 206 -17.00 0.03 4.14
N GLU A 207 -17.86 -0.76 4.77
CA GLU A 207 -17.74 -1.18 6.16
C GLU A 207 -16.47 -2.01 6.36
N LEU A 208 -16.24 -3.02 5.51
CA LEU A 208 -15.04 -3.85 5.57
C LEU A 208 -13.76 -3.03 5.29
N THR A 209 -13.83 -2.07 4.36
CA THR A 209 -12.70 -1.16 4.09
C THR A 209 -12.38 -0.28 5.31
N GLN A 210 -13.39 0.21 6.03
CA GLN A 210 -13.20 1.00 7.25
C GLN A 210 -12.64 0.14 8.39
N LEU A 211 -13.15 -1.07 8.57
CA LEU A 211 -12.61 -2.01 9.55
C LEU A 211 -11.13 -2.32 9.29
N LEU A 212 -10.76 -2.58 8.04
CA LEU A 212 -9.36 -2.79 7.66
C LEU A 212 -8.50 -1.57 7.99
N ARG A 213 -8.98 -0.36 7.63
CA ARG A 213 -8.24 0.88 7.91
C ARG A 213 -8.06 1.10 9.41
N GLN A 214 -9.09 0.84 10.20
CA GLN A 214 -9.01 0.95 11.67
C GLN A 214 -7.98 -0.04 12.21
N SER A 215 -8.03 -1.31 11.79
CA SER A 215 -7.08 -2.34 12.24
C SER A 215 -5.64 -1.97 11.89
N LEU A 216 -5.38 -1.45 10.68
CA LEU A 216 -4.06 -0.96 10.29
C LEU A 216 -3.59 0.22 11.16
N ALA A 217 -4.51 1.16 11.47
CA ALA A 217 -4.19 2.32 12.30
C ALA A 217 -3.88 1.92 13.76
N GLU A 218 -4.61 0.96 14.32
CA GLU A 218 -4.35 0.42 15.65
C GLU A 218 -2.97 -0.25 15.72
N LEU A 219 -2.64 -1.12 14.76
CA LEU A 219 -1.33 -1.76 14.67
C LEU A 219 -0.19 -0.75 14.52
N LYS A 220 -0.42 0.31 13.73
CA LYS A 220 0.56 1.40 13.56
C LYS A 220 0.75 2.18 14.86
N TRP A 221 -0.35 2.46 15.55
CA TRP A 221 -0.31 3.12 16.84
C TRP A 221 0.44 2.31 17.90
N GLU A 222 0.27 1.00 17.95
CA GLU A 222 1.02 0.10 18.83
C GLU A 222 2.53 0.18 18.55
N ILE A 223 2.94 0.22 17.26
CA ILE A 223 4.36 0.41 16.90
C ILE A 223 4.89 1.74 17.42
N TRP A 224 4.15 2.83 17.24
CA TRP A 224 4.56 4.15 17.71
C TRP A 224 4.63 4.20 19.24
N SER A 225 3.69 3.55 19.93
CA SER A 225 3.64 3.49 21.39
C SER A 225 4.76 2.65 22.00
N ALA A 226 5.36 1.76 21.23
CA ALA A 226 6.53 0.98 21.65
C ALA A 226 7.83 1.80 21.66
N ARG A 227 7.80 3.05 21.17
CA ARG A 227 8.92 4.00 21.17
C ARG A 227 8.64 5.18 22.10
N VAL A 228 9.70 5.72 22.67
CA VAL A 228 9.59 6.99 23.40
C VAL A 228 9.40 8.11 22.39
N PRO A 229 8.29 8.88 22.45
CA PRO A 229 8.08 9.97 21.52
C PRO A 229 9.05 11.12 21.80
N GLU A 230 9.56 11.72 20.72
CA GLU A 230 10.32 12.96 20.80
C GLU A 230 9.36 14.16 20.84
N SER A 231 9.73 15.18 21.63
CA SER A 231 8.97 16.43 21.65
C SER A 231 9.14 17.18 20.31
N ARG A 232 8.07 17.72 19.78
CA ARG A 232 8.16 18.62 18.61
C ARG A 232 9.06 19.83 18.82
N ALA A 233 9.19 20.28 20.08
CA ALA A 233 10.06 21.39 20.44
C ALA A 233 11.55 21.05 20.27
N ASP A 234 11.89 19.77 20.34
CA ASP A 234 13.26 19.28 20.22
C ASP A 234 13.65 18.90 18.80
N LEU A 235 12.69 18.95 17.86
CA LEU A 235 12.96 18.65 16.46
C LEU A 235 13.63 19.84 15.74
N PRO A 236 14.58 19.58 14.82
CA PRO A 236 15.16 20.62 13.97
C PRO A 236 14.09 21.38 13.18
N ALA A 237 14.32 22.65 12.90
CA ALA A 237 13.38 23.50 12.15
C ALA A 237 13.06 22.97 10.75
N ASP A 238 13.99 22.21 10.15
CA ASP A 238 13.85 21.58 8.83
C ASP A 238 13.42 20.12 8.87
N HIS A 239 12.99 19.60 10.05
CA HIS A 239 12.65 18.19 10.24
C HIS A 239 11.65 17.66 9.19
N ARG A 240 10.65 18.47 8.80
CA ARG A 240 9.67 18.09 7.78
C ARG A 240 10.34 17.90 6.41
N THR A 241 11.21 18.81 6.03
CA THR A 241 11.94 18.72 4.76
C THR A 241 12.87 17.51 4.76
N ALA A 242 13.57 17.27 5.89
CA ALA A 242 14.42 16.09 6.05
C ALA A 242 13.61 14.78 6.01
N TYR A 243 12.44 14.74 6.64
CA TYR A 243 11.51 13.62 6.59
C TYR A 243 11.08 13.33 5.14
N LEU A 244 10.60 14.33 4.40
CA LEU A 244 10.18 14.16 3.01
C LEU A 244 11.33 13.75 2.09
N ARG A 245 12.54 14.28 2.28
CA ARG A 245 13.74 13.85 1.55
C ARG A 245 14.01 12.36 1.77
N GLY A 246 13.80 11.84 2.99
CA GLY A 246 13.94 10.42 3.27
C GLY A 246 13.07 9.51 2.39
N PHE A 247 11.97 10.02 1.83
CA PHE A 247 11.16 9.30 0.84
C PHE A 247 11.70 9.52 -0.58
N THR A 248 11.97 10.75 -0.97
CA THR A 248 12.42 11.09 -2.33
C THR A 248 13.79 10.49 -2.67
N ASP A 249 14.68 10.41 -1.70
CA ASP A 249 16.02 9.83 -1.88
C ASP A 249 15.99 8.30 -2.14
N GLN A 250 14.85 7.64 -1.87
CA GLN A 250 14.65 6.21 -2.15
C GLN A 250 14.17 5.96 -3.60
N ILE A 251 13.80 7.02 -4.32
CA ILE A 251 13.25 6.90 -5.67
C ILE A 251 14.41 6.78 -6.66
N PRO A 252 14.52 5.66 -7.42
CA PRO A 252 15.67 5.42 -8.30
C PRO A 252 15.79 6.39 -9.48
N ASP A 253 14.70 7.05 -9.84
CA ASP A 253 14.61 7.99 -10.96
C ASP A 253 13.47 9.00 -10.74
N ASP A 254 13.33 9.97 -11.65
CA ASP A 254 12.26 10.99 -11.61
C ASP A 254 10.86 10.44 -11.94
N SER A 255 10.70 9.11 -12.01
CA SER A 255 9.43 8.46 -12.37
C SER A 255 8.37 8.53 -11.27
N TYR A 256 8.74 8.85 -10.04
CA TYR A 256 7.86 8.94 -8.88
C TYR A 256 8.21 10.17 -8.04
N SER A 257 7.27 11.07 -7.83
CA SER A 257 7.47 12.32 -7.08
C SER A 257 6.41 12.48 -5.99
N LEU A 258 6.62 13.42 -5.08
CA LEU A 258 5.60 13.77 -4.07
C LEU A 258 4.28 14.21 -4.70
N GLU A 259 4.32 14.84 -5.87
CA GLU A 259 3.12 15.23 -6.63
C GLU A 259 2.38 14.01 -7.15
N ILE A 260 3.10 13.00 -7.67
CA ILE A 260 2.52 11.75 -8.13
C ILE A 260 1.93 10.98 -6.93
N ILE A 261 2.62 10.95 -5.79
CA ILE A 261 2.11 10.34 -4.55
C ILE A 261 0.77 10.96 -4.16
N GLU A 262 0.70 12.29 -4.12
CA GLU A 262 -0.54 13.00 -3.77
C GLU A 262 -1.65 12.79 -4.82
N ALA A 263 -1.32 12.74 -6.10
CA ALA A 263 -2.28 12.52 -7.18
C ALA A 263 -2.83 11.09 -7.23
N THR A 264 -2.06 10.10 -6.75
CA THR A 264 -2.45 8.67 -6.81
C THR A 264 -3.17 8.18 -5.56
N ARG A 265 -3.06 8.88 -4.42
CA ARG A 265 -3.76 8.48 -3.20
C ARG A 265 -5.28 8.54 -3.34
N PHE A 266 -5.98 7.73 -2.57
CA PHE A 266 -7.44 7.75 -2.55
C PHE A 266 -7.97 8.97 -1.79
N HIS A 267 -8.85 9.73 -2.43
CA HIS A 267 -9.59 10.83 -1.82
C HIS A 267 -11.05 10.42 -1.62
N SER A 268 -11.52 10.41 -0.38
CA SER A 268 -12.92 10.18 -0.11
C SER A 268 -13.78 11.35 -0.63
N LYS A 269 -15.06 11.07 -0.93
CA LYS A 269 -16.00 12.15 -1.33
C LYS A 269 -16.08 13.28 -0.29
N ALA A 270 -16.00 12.94 1.00
CA ALA A 270 -16.03 13.92 2.08
C ALA A 270 -14.74 14.78 2.09
N GLU A 271 -13.58 14.21 1.78
CA GLU A 271 -12.32 14.95 1.66
C GLU A 271 -12.35 15.88 0.45
N LEU A 272 -12.83 15.42 -0.69
CA LEU A 272 -12.98 16.26 -1.89
C LEU A 272 -13.92 17.43 -1.63
N ALA A 273 -15.09 17.17 -1.01
CA ALA A 273 -16.02 18.23 -0.64
C ALA A 273 -15.41 19.25 0.32
N ARG A 274 -14.59 18.81 1.31
CA ARG A 274 -13.87 19.75 2.20
C ARG A 274 -12.85 20.59 1.44
N ARG A 275 -12.14 20.02 0.47
CA ARG A 275 -11.19 20.76 -0.37
C ARG A 275 -11.89 21.80 -1.23
N GLU A 276 -13.03 21.47 -1.83
CA GLU A 276 -13.87 22.41 -2.59
C GLU A 276 -14.31 23.59 -1.71
N VAL A 277 -14.79 23.29 -0.49
CA VAL A 277 -15.19 24.35 0.47
C VAL A 277 -13.98 25.17 0.89
N ALA A 278 -12.83 24.57 1.18
CA ALA A 278 -11.62 25.30 1.54
C ALA A 278 -11.14 26.21 0.41
N SER A 279 -11.14 25.72 -0.84
CA SER A 279 -10.79 26.52 -2.02
C SER A 279 -11.78 27.66 -2.25
N ALA A 280 -13.08 27.42 -2.06
CA ALA A 280 -14.10 28.48 -2.16
C ALA A 280 -13.95 29.56 -1.08
N LEU A 281 -13.30 29.22 0.05
CA LEU A 281 -13.01 30.17 1.14
C LEU A 281 -11.67 30.92 0.94
N GLU A 282 -10.83 30.46 0.01
CA GLU A 282 -9.61 31.19 -0.35
C GLU A 282 -9.95 32.54 -0.97
N GLY A 283 -9.38 33.59 -0.40
CA GLY A 283 -9.67 34.97 -0.84
C GLY A 283 -10.88 35.63 -0.18
N LEU A 284 -11.70 34.91 0.60
CA LEU A 284 -12.72 35.53 1.40
C LEU A 284 -12.12 36.25 2.62
N ILE A 285 -12.33 37.55 2.70
CA ILE A 285 -11.93 38.32 3.89
C ILE A 285 -12.94 38.02 5.02
N PRO A 286 -12.48 37.56 6.21
CA PRO A 286 -13.36 37.34 7.34
C PRO A 286 -14.12 38.62 7.73
N ARG A 287 -15.45 38.54 7.74
CA ARG A 287 -16.35 39.62 8.17
C ARG A 287 -17.34 39.03 9.17
N LYS A 288 -18.04 39.89 9.91
CA LYS A 288 -19.05 39.47 10.89
C LYS A 288 -20.11 38.58 10.27
N GLU A 289 -20.51 38.89 9.04
CA GLU A 289 -21.56 38.19 8.27
C GLU A 289 -21.16 36.79 7.80
N ASN A 290 -19.83 36.54 7.62
CA ASN A 290 -19.30 35.28 7.15
C ASN A 290 -18.41 34.55 8.18
N ALA A 291 -18.36 35.08 9.42
CA ALA A 291 -17.52 34.52 10.47
C ALA A 291 -17.81 33.05 10.78
N PHE A 292 -19.04 32.60 10.56
CA PHE A 292 -19.44 31.21 10.76
C PHE A 292 -18.71 30.23 9.81
N LEU A 293 -18.26 30.69 8.64
CA LEU A 293 -17.51 29.90 7.68
C LEU A 293 -16.07 29.59 8.15
N PHE A 294 -15.57 30.38 9.11
CA PHE A 294 -14.20 30.28 9.61
C PHE A 294 -14.11 29.68 11.02
N ARG A 295 -15.22 29.18 11.56
CA ARG A 295 -15.29 28.68 12.94
C ARG A 295 -14.28 27.54 13.24
N ASN A 296 -13.94 26.73 12.24
CA ASN A 296 -13.02 25.61 12.39
C ASN A 296 -11.57 25.95 12.04
N ARG A 297 -11.25 27.19 11.67
CA ARG A 297 -9.86 27.59 11.37
C ARG A 297 -9.03 27.88 12.62
N GLN A 298 -9.62 27.98 13.80
CA GLN A 298 -8.90 28.28 15.05
C GLN A 298 -8.16 27.08 15.63
N ASP A 299 -8.45 25.86 15.16
CA ASP A 299 -7.87 24.63 15.74
C ASP A 299 -6.60 24.13 15.00
N GLY A 300 -5.99 24.97 14.14
CA GLY A 300 -4.67 24.68 13.56
C GLY A 300 -4.59 23.44 12.65
N SER A 301 -5.73 22.92 12.21
CA SER A 301 -5.79 21.74 11.34
C SER A 301 -6.32 22.11 9.95
N LEU A 302 -5.44 22.64 9.11
CA LEU A 302 -5.49 22.55 7.65
C LEU A 302 -4.09 22.20 7.16
#